data_a112a1959b810a7e817d8761785a401f
#
_entry.id   a112a1959b810a7e817d8761785a401f
#
_cell.length_a   1.000
_cell.length_b   1.000
_cell.length_c   1.000
_cell.angle_alpha   90.00
_cell.angle_beta   90.00
_cell.angle_gamma   90.00
#
_symmetry.space_group_name_H-M   'P 1'
#
loop_
_entity.id
_entity.type
_entity.pdbx_description
1 polymer ?
#
loop_
_entity_poly.entity_id
_entity_poly.type
_entity_poly.pdbx_seq_one_letter_code
_entity_poly.pdbx_strand_id
1 'polypeptide(L)'
;MDTRGIDHLAIVADDMPTAMDFYTRVMGFQLVHVRRVPYEQDRGQPPYENLRHYFFDMGNDSLLAIFEYPKGLPKQQRDHVGGMQHIAFHVPPGRFDALIERVKRCRVEVIGPVPLGGRFWSAYLFDPFGIRLEFATDRSGGEHGVVESVLQSEEEARAELETLFSDPKEVQKWLRHMPLKKEIKMGSVPIFSQ
;
A
#
# COMPACT_ATOMS: atom_id res chain seq x y z
N MET A 1 -0.45 1.11 -20.57
CA MET A 1 -0.22 0.00 -19.63
C MET A 1 -1.28 -1.06 -19.89
N ASP A 2 -0.90 -2.33 -19.85
CA ASP A 2 -1.78 -3.47 -20.16
C ASP A 2 -2.55 -3.94 -18.91
N THR A 3 -2.19 -3.44 -17.74
CA THR A 3 -2.85 -3.72 -16.46
C THR A 3 -3.66 -2.52 -15.97
N ARG A 4 -4.71 -2.79 -15.17
CA ARG A 4 -5.57 -1.77 -14.54
C ARG A 4 -5.26 -1.56 -13.05
N GLY A 5 -4.11 -2.02 -12.59
CA GLY A 5 -3.72 -1.97 -11.18
C GLY A 5 -3.68 -3.36 -10.55
N ILE A 6 -3.85 -3.42 -9.25
CA ILE A 6 -3.85 -4.66 -8.48
C ILE A 6 -5.28 -5.22 -8.43
N ASP A 7 -5.48 -6.42 -8.96
CA ASP A 7 -6.73 -7.19 -8.81
C ASP A 7 -6.89 -7.64 -7.36
N HIS A 8 -5.93 -8.42 -6.87
CA HIS A 8 -5.88 -8.78 -5.45
C HIS A 8 -4.44 -8.95 -4.96
N LEU A 9 -4.25 -8.67 -3.68
CA LEU A 9 -3.05 -8.97 -2.92
C LEU A 9 -3.31 -10.19 -2.07
N ALA A 10 -2.44 -11.21 -2.15
CA ALA A 10 -2.61 -12.44 -1.37
C ALA A 10 -1.62 -12.50 -0.20
N ILE A 11 -2.15 -12.76 0.99
CA ILE A 11 -1.37 -12.96 2.22
C ILE A 11 -1.72 -14.30 2.86
N VAL A 12 -0.90 -14.72 3.81
CA VAL A 12 -1.09 -15.96 4.55
C VAL A 12 -1.40 -15.66 6.02
N ALA A 13 -2.42 -16.33 6.55
CA ALA A 13 -2.77 -16.35 7.97
C ALA A 13 -2.79 -17.80 8.47
N ASP A 14 -2.70 -18.02 9.77
CA ASP A 14 -2.82 -19.33 10.40
C ASP A 14 -4.05 -19.46 11.33
N ASP A 15 -4.90 -18.43 11.31
CA ASP A 15 -6.16 -18.35 12.06
C ASP A 15 -7.15 -17.45 11.33
N MET A 16 -8.04 -18.04 10.52
CA MET A 16 -8.99 -17.28 9.72
C MET A 16 -10.02 -16.49 10.55
N PRO A 17 -10.58 -16.98 11.67
CA PRO A 17 -11.45 -16.18 12.52
C PRO A 17 -10.77 -14.90 13.04
N THR A 18 -9.50 -14.97 13.45
CA THR A 18 -8.71 -13.80 13.86
C THR A 18 -8.49 -12.84 12.69
N ALA A 19 -8.17 -13.36 11.49
CA ALA A 19 -8.04 -12.55 10.28
C ALA A 19 -9.34 -11.82 9.95
N MET A 20 -10.47 -12.54 9.95
CA MET A 20 -11.79 -11.96 9.66
C MET A 20 -12.14 -10.81 10.61
N ASP A 21 -11.96 -11.02 11.91
CA ASP A 21 -12.23 -9.97 12.91
C ASP A 21 -11.34 -8.74 12.66
N PHE A 22 -10.05 -8.94 12.46
CA PHE A 22 -9.12 -7.84 12.23
C PHE A 22 -9.46 -7.05 10.96
N TYR A 23 -9.59 -7.72 9.82
CA TYR A 23 -9.78 -7.02 8.55
C TYR A 23 -11.19 -6.43 8.40
N THR A 24 -12.21 -6.97 9.06
CA THR A 24 -13.55 -6.35 9.06
C THR A 24 -13.70 -5.28 10.12
N ARG A 25 -13.44 -5.57 11.39
CA ARG A 25 -13.71 -4.66 12.50
C ARG A 25 -12.65 -3.56 12.63
N VAL A 26 -11.37 -3.89 12.50
CA VAL A 26 -10.26 -2.93 12.66
C VAL A 26 -10.04 -2.16 11.36
N MET A 27 -9.80 -2.87 10.25
CA MET A 27 -9.53 -2.24 8.95
C MET A 27 -10.80 -1.68 8.31
N GLY A 28 -11.97 -2.26 8.57
CA GLY A 28 -13.24 -1.83 8.01
C GLY A 28 -13.48 -2.35 6.59
N PHE A 29 -12.78 -3.39 6.19
CA PHE A 29 -12.98 -4.05 4.90
C PHE A 29 -14.25 -4.90 4.91
N GLN A 30 -14.86 -5.07 3.77
CA GLN A 30 -16.02 -5.94 3.63
C GLN A 30 -15.58 -7.34 3.18
N LEU A 31 -15.95 -8.37 3.94
CA LEU A 31 -15.78 -9.76 3.50
C LEU A 31 -16.75 -10.04 2.34
N VAL A 32 -16.24 -10.35 1.16
CA VAL A 32 -17.03 -10.51 -0.07
C VAL A 32 -17.05 -11.93 -0.60
N HIS A 33 -16.11 -12.79 -0.20
CA HIS A 33 -16.07 -14.17 -0.65
C HIS A 33 -15.41 -15.08 0.38
N VAL A 34 -15.95 -16.29 0.55
CA VAL A 34 -15.45 -17.34 1.42
C VAL A 34 -15.49 -18.68 0.71
N ARG A 35 -14.37 -19.41 0.74
CA ARG A 35 -14.32 -20.76 0.16
C ARG A 35 -13.24 -21.61 0.80
N ARG A 36 -13.37 -22.92 0.63
CA ARG A 36 -12.27 -23.86 0.75
C ARG A 36 -11.62 -24.05 -0.61
N VAL A 37 -10.30 -24.19 -0.63
CA VAL A 37 -9.59 -24.58 -1.85
C VAL A 37 -9.90 -26.07 -2.11
N PRO A 38 -10.35 -26.44 -3.30
CA PRO A 38 -10.62 -27.84 -3.62
C PRO A 38 -9.35 -28.71 -3.49
N TYR A 39 -9.55 -29.92 -2.97
CA TYR A 39 -8.45 -30.89 -2.80
C TYR A 39 -7.71 -31.24 -4.12
N GLU A 40 -8.40 -31.16 -5.24
CA GLU A 40 -7.88 -31.47 -6.57
C GLU A 40 -6.98 -30.41 -7.17
N GLN A 41 -6.90 -29.22 -6.55
CA GLN A 41 -5.94 -28.19 -6.94
C GLN A 41 -4.58 -28.48 -6.29
N ASP A 42 -3.48 -28.11 -6.94
CA ASP A 42 -2.08 -28.39 -6.54
C ASP A 42 -1.72 -28.13 -5.06
N ARG A 43 -2.55 -27.37 -4.34
CA ARG A 43 -2.39 -27.05 -2.92
C ARG A 43 -3.24 -27.92 -1.99
N GLY A 44 -4.01 -28.87 -2.51
CA GLY A 44 -4.84 -29.78 -1.72
C GLY A 44 -4.09 -30.94 -1.09
N GLN A 45 -2.75 -30.96 -1.16
CA GLN A 45 -1.93 -31.99 -0.54
C GLN A 45 -1.61 -31.65 0.94
N PRO A 46 -1.41 -32.67 1.80
CA PRO A 46 -0.97 -32.42 3.16
C PRO A 46 0.29 -31.51 3.21
N PRO A 47 0.34 -30.52 4.11
CA PRO A 47 -0.64 -30.17 5.14
C PRO A 47 -1.71 -29.16 4.69
N TYR A 48 -1.90 -28.95 3.39
CA TYR A 48 -2.74 -27.87 2.81
C TYR A 48 -4.13 -28.31 2.34
N GLU A 49 -4.55 -29.53 2.62
CA GLU A 49 -5.83 -30.12 2.18
C GLU A 49 -7.10 -29.40 2.66
N ASN A 50 -6.96 -28.55 3.67
CA ASN A 50 -8.06 -27.78 4.25
C ASN A 50 -7.88 -26.27 4.14
N LEU A 51 -7.13 -25.78 3.16
CA LEU A 51 -6.93 -24.36 2.97
C LEU A 51 -8.28 -23.63 2.82
N ARG A 52 -8.45 -22.56 3.59
CA ARG A 52 -9.47 -21.56 3.34
C ARG A 52 -8.86 -20.41 2.56
N HIS A 53 -9.65 -19.83 1.66
CA HIS A 53 -9.28 -18.69 0.85
C HIS A 53 -10.42 -17.68 0.82
N TYR A 54 -10.24 -16.56 1.48
CA TYR A 54 -11.27 -15.55 1.69
C TYR A 54 -10.83 -14.24 1.03
N PHE A 55 -11.81 -13.48 0.52
CA PHE A 55 -11.57 -12.17 -0.09
C PHE A 55 -12.27 -11.06 0.67
N PHE A 56 -11.57 -9.96 0.83
CA PHE A 56 -12.06 -8.74 1.44
C PHE A 56 -11.93 -7.59 0.43
N ASP A 57 -12.97 -6.79 0.27
CA ASP A 57 -12.93 -5.57 -0.50
C ASP A 57 -12.13 -4.50 0.27
N MET A 58 -11.03 -4.04 -0.31
CA MET A 58 -10.18 -2.97 0.23
C MET A 58 -10.61 -1.58 -0.26
N GLY A 59 -11.58 -1.50 -1.15
CA GLY A 59 -11.94 -0.30 -1.90
C GLY A 59 -11.21 -0.17 -3.22
N ASN A 60 -11.70 0.74 -4.07
CA ASN A 60 -11.13 1.02 -5.39
C ASN A 60 -10.98 -0.23 -6.29
N ASP A 61 -11.98 -1.13 -6.23
CA ASP A 61 -12.04 -2.36 -7.04
C ASP A 61 -10.80 -3.28 -6.86
N SER A 62 -10.29 -3.34 -5.63
CA SER A 62 -9.12 -4.15 -5.26
C SER A 62 -9.43 -5.05 -4.06
N LEU A 63 -8.91 -6.27 -4.07
CA LEU A 63 -9.18 -7.26 -3.05
C LEU A 63 -7.94 -7.62 -2.24
N LEU A 64 -8.16 -7.88 -0.95
CA LEU A 64 -7.22 -8.63 -0.12
C LEU A 64 -7.67 -10.08 -0.08
N ALA A 65 -6.82 -10.98 -0.55
CA ALA A 65 -7.02 -12.43 -0.47
C ALA A 65 -6.25 -12.98 0.73
N ILE A 66 -6.89 -13.81 1.56
CA ILE A 66 -6.23 -14.45 2.69
C ILE A 66 -6.33 -15.96 2.55
N PHE A 67 -5.17 -16.63 2.55
CA PHE A 67 -5.06 -18.07 2.64
C PHE A 67 -4.82 -18.49 4.09
N GLU A 68 -5.64 -19.39 4.62
CA GLU A 68 -5.38 -19.98 5.92
C GLU A 68 -4.44 -21.20 5.78
N TYR A 69 -3.24 -21.05 6.28
CA TYR A 69 -2.23 -22.10 6.31
C TYR A 69 -2.20 -22.82 7.66
N PRO A 70 -1.61 -24.01 7.73
CA PRO A 70 -1.45 -24.75 8.99
C PRO A 70 -0.71 -23.92 10.05
N LYS A 71 -1.14 -24.06 11.32
CA LYS A 71 -0.45 -23.43 12.46
C LYS A 71 0.98 -23.93 12.60
N GLY A 72 1.85 -23.06 13.10
CA GLY A 72 3.25 -23.42 13.40
C GLY A 72 4.22 -23.26 12.24
N LEU A 73 3.76 -22.75 11.08
CA LEU A 73 4.70 -22.37 10.03
C LEU A 73 5.51 -21.13 10.44
N PRO A 74 6.77 -21.00 9.99
CA PRO A 74 7.60 -19.85 10.31
C PRO A 74 7.01 -18.59 9.73
N LYS A 75 6.99 -17.51 10.54
CA LYS A 75 6.57 -16.19 10.06
C LYS A 75 7.63 -15.61 9.12
N GLN A 76 7.18 -15.05 8.01
CA GLN A 76 8.05 -14.36 7.06
C GLN A 76 8.66 -13.10 7.72
N GLN A 77 9.95 -12.86 7.46
CA GLN A 77 10.59 -11.62 7.86
C GLN A 77 10.49 -10.60 6.72
N ARG A 78 9.89 -9.45 7.00
CA ARG A 78 9.64 -8.37 6.00
C ARG A 78 10.91 -7.78 5.41
N ASP A 79 12.00 -7.74 6.19
CA ASP A 79 13.24 -7.07 5.82
C ASP A 79 14.22 -8.00 5.05
N HIS A 80 13.79 -9.19 4.67
CA HIS A 80 14.53 -10.08 3.78
C HIS A 80 14.29 -9.72 2.32
N VAL A 81 15.31 -9.86 1.48
CA VAL A 81 15.17 -9.69 0.02
C VAL A 81 14.09 -10.64 -0.50
N GLY A 82 13.11 -10.09 -1.23
CA GLY A 82 11.92 -10.81 -1.67
C GLY A 82 10.78 -10.87 -0.64
N GLY A 83 10.99 -10.37 0.60
CA GLY A 83 9.93 -10.20 1.59
C GLY A 83 9.04 -9.01 1.28
N MET A 84 7.79 -9.06 1.74
CA MET A 84 6.87 -7.92 1.67
C MET A 84 7.15 -6.97 2.84
N GLN A 85 7.65 -5.78 2.55
CA GLN A 85 8.02 -4.80 3.56
C GLN A 85 6.80 -4.24 4.30
N HIS A 86 5.77 -3.82 3.57
CA HIS A 86 4.45 -3.41 4.09
C HIS A 86 3.41 -3.33 2.97
N ILE A 87 2.16 -3.14 3.37
CA ILE A 87 1.05 -2.80 2.46
C ILE A 87 0.57 -1.40 2.85
N ALA A 88 0.64 -0.44 1.92
CA ALA A 88 0.14 0.90 2.13
C ALA A 88 -1.25 1.08 1.51
N PHE A 89 -2.19 1.60 2.32
CA PHE A 89 -3.54 1.96 1.90
C PHE A 89 -3.64 3.47 1.78
N HIS A 90 -4.07 3.94 0.62
CA HIS A 90 -4.37 5.36 0.44
C HIS A 90 -5.64 5.72 1.20
N VAL A 91 -5.56 6.72 2.06
CA VAL A 91 -6.67 7.20 2.88
C VAL A 91 -6.97 8.65 2.53
N PRO A 92 -8.21 8.99 2.14
CA PRO A 92 -8.58 10.39 1.93
C PRO A 92 -8.27 11.25 3.15
N PRO A 93 -7.76 12.49 3.00
CA PRO A 93 -7.33 13.34 4.12
C PRO A 93 -8.38 13.49 5.22
N GLY A 94 -9.64 13.69 4.85
CA GLY A 94 -10.75 13.85 5.80
C GLY A 94 -11.15 12.56 6.55
N ARG A 95 -10.56 11.41 6.22
CA ARG A 95 -10.82 10.12 6.87
C ARG A 95 -9.66 9.62 7.72
N PHE A 96 -8.47 10.18 7.54
CA PHE A 96 -7.23 9.66 8.11
C PHE A 96 -7.26 9.61 9.64
N ASP A 97 -7.57 10.72 10.29
CA ASP A 97 -7.56 10.79 11.76
C ASP A 97 -8.67 9.92 12.39
N ALA A 98 -9.87 9.91 11.78
CA ALA A 98 -10.97 9.05 12.22
C ALA A 98 -10.66 7.55 12.11
N LEU A 99 -9.92 7.17 11.06
CA LEU A 99 -9.45 5.80 10.86
C LEU A 99 -8.47 5.38 11.96
N ILE A 100 -7.47 6.22 12.26
CA ILE A 100 -6.50 5.99 13.33
C ILE A 100 -7.19 5.82 14.68
N GLU A 101 -8.14 6.70 15.00
CA GLU A 101 -8.88 6.61 16.26
C GLU A 101 -9.77 5.35 16.33
N ARG A 102 -10.31 4.88 15.21
CA ARG A 102 -11.01 3.59 15.15
C ARG A 102 -10.07 2.44 15.50
N VAL A 103 -8.88 2.41 14.90
CA VAL A 103 -7.87 1.36 15.14
C VAL A 103 -7.46 1.33 16.61
N LYS A 104 -7.18 2.50 17.21
CA LYS A 104 -6.83 2.63 18.63
C LYS A 104 -7.96 2.15 19.55
N ARG A 105 -9.23 2.47 19.24
CA ARG A 105 -10.38 1.96 20.00
C ARG A 105 -10.50 0.44 19.95
N CYS A 106 -10.00 -0.19 18.89
CA CYS A 106 -9.88 -1.64 18.80
C CYS A 106 -8.69 -2.21 19.58
N ARG A 107 -7.94 -1.38 20.33
CA ARG A 107 -6.75 -1.75 21.11
C ARG A 107 -5.60 -2.27 20.23
N VAL A 108 -5.50 -1.82 19.00
CA VAL A 108 -4.37 -2.06 18.11
C VAL A 108 -3.40 -0.90 18.24
N GLU A 109 -2.12 -1.21 18.44
CA GLU A 109 -1.06 -0.22 18.50
C GLU A 109 -0.89 0.48 17.14
N VAL A 110 -0.75 1.80 17.16
CA VAL A 110 -0.50 2.62 15.97
C VAL A 110 0.80 3.39 16.18
N ILE A 111 1.72 3.22 15.24
CA ILE A 111 2.99 3.97 15.17
C ILE A 111 2.77 5.19 14.29
N GLY A 112 2.94 6.36 14.85
CA GLY A 112 2.64 7.62 14.18
C GLY A 112 1.34 8.27 14.66
N PRO A 113 0.74 9.21 13.89
CA PRO A 113 1.12 9.64 12.53
C PRO A 113 2.49 10.31 12.44
N VAL A 114 3.22 10.03 11.37
CA VAL A 114 4.52 10.65 11.08
C VAL A 114 4.48 11.40 9.74
N PRO A 115 5.08 12.61 9.65
CA PRO A 115 5.23 13.29 8.36
C PRO A 115 6.33 12.62 7.53
N LEU A 116 6.05 12.39 6.25
CA LEU A 116 6.98 11.83 5.27
C LEU A 116 7.33 12.88 4.18
N GLY A 117 7.80 14.03 4.61
CA GLY A 117 8.11 15.14 3.71
C GLY A 117 6.89 15.96 3.31
N GLY A 118 6.82 17.20 3.80
CA GLY A 118 5.82 18.20 3.45
C GLY A 118 4.38 17.80 3.78
N ARG A 119 3.66 17.37 2.76
CA ARG A 119 2.21 17.12 2.82
C ARG A 119 1.82 15.68 3.15
N PHE A 120 2.75 14.72 3.02
CA PHE A 120 2.47 13.31 3.23
C PHE A 120 2.55 12.93 4.70
N TRP A 121 1.59 12.12 5.13
CA TRP A 121 1.53 11.57 6.48
C TRP A 121 1.24 10.09 6.42
N SER A 122 1.91 9.34 7.29
CA SER A 122 1.72 7.89 7.41
C SER A 122 1.51 7.48 8.84
N ALA A 123 0.72 6.43 9.02
CA ALA A 123 0.56 5.74 10.29
C ALA A 123 0.70 4.23 10.04
N TYR A 124 1.41 3.55 10.92
CA TYR A 124 1.73 2.14 10.77
C TYR A 124 1.11 1.31 11.88
N LEU A 125 0.76 0.09 11.55
CA LEU A 125 0.30 -0.92 12.49
C LEU A 125 0.72 -2.30 12.00
N PHE A 126 0.53 -3.30 12.85
CA PHE A 126 0.73 -4.70 12.47
C PHE A 126 -0.58 -5.45 12.54
N ASP A 127 -0.82 -6.32 11.57
CA ASP A 127 -1.89 -7.29 11.67
C ASP A 127 -1.53 -8.40 12.69
N PRO A 128 -2.48 -9.28 13.07
CA PRO A 128 -2.22 -10.36 14.03
C PRO A 128 -1.13 -11.35 13.60
N PHE A 129 -0.80 -11.40 12.31
CA PHE A 129 0.18 -12.34 11.74
C PHE A 129 1.55 -11.71 11.55
N GLY A 130 1.70 -10.41 11.85
CA GLY A 130 2.96 -9.67 11.78
C GLY A 130 3.18 -8.96 10.45
N ILE A 131 2.17 -8.85 9.60
CA ILE A 131 2.23 -8.03 8.38
C ILE A 131 2.15 -6.56 8.77
N ARG A 132 3.12 -5.77 8.33
CA ARG A 132 3.11 -4.33 8.51
C ARG A 132 2.13 -3.68 7.53
N LEU A 133 1.22 -2.88 8.05
CA LEU A 133 0.25 -2.11 7.29
C LEU A 133 0.55 -0.63 7.47
N GLU A 134 0.23 0.16 6.45
CA GLU A 134 0.40 1.61 6.44
C GLU A 134 -0.90 2.27 6.00
N PHE A 135 -1.30 3.32 6.69
CA PHE A 135 -2.27 4.28 6.18
C PHE A 135 -1.51 5.51 5.71
N ALA A 136 -1.57 5.81 4.42
CA ALA A 136 -0.92 6.96 3.80
C ALA A 136 -1.96 7.99 3.35
N THR A 137 -1.71 9.27 3.60
CA THR A 137 -2.57 10.37 3.18
C THR A 137 -1.77 11.57 2.70
N ASP A 138 -2.37 12.34 1.79
CA ASP A 138 -1.85 13.66 1.35
C ASP A 138 -2.70 14.76 1.98
N ARG A 139 -2.14 15.56 2.88
CA ARG A 139 -2.83 16.65 3.58
C ARG A 139 -2.77 18.01 2.85
N SER A 140 -2.43 18.04 1.57
CA SER A 140 -2.38 19.29 0.79
C SER A 140 -3.73 19.94 0.50
N GLY A 141 -4.83 19.30 0.88
CA GLY A 141 -6.19 19.81 0.73
C GLY A 141 -6.88 19.49 -0.59
N GLY A 142 -6.24 18.73 -1.48
CA GLY A 142 -6.82 18.22 -2.72
C GLY A 142 -6.91 16.69 -2.75
N GLU A 143 -7.86 16.15 -3.52
CA GLU A 143 -7.85 14.74 -3.89
C GLU A 143 -6.90 14.56 -5.08
N HIS A 144 -5.68 14.14 -4.82
CA HIS A 144 -4.70 13.79 -5.84
C HIS A 144 -4.65 12.27 -6.02
N GLY A 145 -4.46 11.82 -7.25
CA GLY A 145 -4.17 10.42 -7.52
C GLY A 145 -2.84 10.01 -6.88
N VAL A 146 -2.73 8.76 -6.43
CA VAL A 146 -1.52 8.24 -5.76
C VAL A 146 -0.26 8.46 -6.62
N VAL A 147 -0.36 8.21 -7.93
CA VAL A 147 0.77 8.42 -8.86
C VAL A 147 1.15 9.90 -8.94
N GLU A 148 0.16 10.79 -9.10
CA GLU A 148 0.39 12.23 -9.17
C GLU A 148 1.07 12.77 -7.91
N SER A 149 0.69 12.23 -6.77
CA SER A 149 1.20 12.67 -5.47
C SER A 149 2.71 12.42 -5.27
N VAL A 150 3.28 11.45 -5.98
CA VAL A 150 4.70 11.05 -5.85
C VAL A 150 5.57 11.50 -7.03
N LEU A 151 5.02 12.23 -8.00
CA LEU A 151 5.82 12.73 -9.12
C LEU A 151 6.91 13.70 -8.63
N GLN A 152 8.09 13.56 -9.20
CA GLN A 152 9.25 14.41 -8.95
C GLN A 152 9.45 15.43 -10.08
N SER A 153 10.13 16.52 -9.79
CA SER A 153 10.72 17.38 -10.82
C SER A 153 11.86 16.63 -11.55
N GLU A 154 12.24 17.10 -12.73
CA GLU A 154 13.38 16.51 -13.44
C GLU A 154 14.69 16.66 -12.63
N GLU A 155 14.86 17.78 -11.93
CA GLU A 155 16.04 18.04 -11.10
C GLU A 155 16.15 17.02 -9.96
N GLU A 156 15.06 16.80 -9.20
CA GLU A 156 15.02 15.83 -8.10
C GLU A 156 15.30 14.41 -8.60
N ALA A 157 14.63 14.00 -9.69
CA ALA A 157 14.82 12.67 -10.26
C ALA A 157 16.24 12.47 -10.82
N ARG A 158 16.80 13.48 -11.45
CA ARG A 158 18.18 13.46 -11.97
C ARG A 158 19.19 13.29 -10.84
N ALA A 159 19.08 14.08 -9.78
CA ALA A 159 19.98 14.01 -8.63
C ALA A 159 20.02 12.59 -8.04
N GLU A 160 18.87 11.92 -7.89
CA GLU A 160 18.83 10.55 -7.40
C GLU A 160 19.41 9.54 -8.40
N LEU A 161 19.08 9.65 -9.69
CA LEU A 161 19.57 8.73 -10.72
C LEU A 161 21.10 8.81 -10.89
N GLU A 162 21.72 9.99 -10.68
CA GLU A 162 23.16 10.19 -10.71
C GLU A 162 23.89 9.49 -9.55
N THR A 163 23.19 9.17 -8.47
CA THR A 163 23.76 8.32 -7.39
C THR A 163 23.84 6.83 -7.79
N LEU A 164 23.01 6.39 -8.74
CA LEU A 164 22.92 5.00 -9.19
C LEU A 164 23.76 4.73 -10.44
N PHE A 165 23.82 5.71 -11.36
CA PHE A 165 24.42 5.55 -12.67
C PHE A 165 25.53 6.59 -12.88
N SER A 166 26.76 6.14 -13.10
CA SER A 166 27.90 7.02 -13.46
C SER A 166 27.89 7.43 -14.94
N ASP A 167 27.17 6.70 -15.82
CA ASP A 167 27.01 7.07 -17.23
C ASP A 167 25.81 8.03 -17.40
N PRO A 168 26.03 9.27 -17.87
CA PRO A 168 24.95 10.23 -18.11
C PRO A 168 23.91 9.75 -19.14
N LYS A 169 24.26 8.83 -20.02
CA LYS A 169 23.33 8.27 -20.99
C LYS A 169 22.28 7.37 -20.33
N GLU A 170 22.66 6.61 -19.30
CA GLU A 170 21.72 5.81 -18.52
C GLU A 170 20.79 6.72 -17.72
N VAL A 171 21.30 7.77 -17.06
CA VAL A 171 20.48 8.78 -16.37
C VAL A 171 19.45 9.38 -17.32
N GLN A 172 19.89 9.83 -18.51
CA GLN A 172 18.98 10.43 -19.50
C GLN A 172 17.96 9.43 -20.06
N LYS A 173 18.33 8.16 -20.20
CA LYS A 173 17.41 7.09 -20.60
C LYS A 173 16.27 6.93 -19.58
N TRP A 174 16.57 6.86 -18.30
CA TRP A 174 15.56 6.69 -17.25
C TRP A 174 14.67 7.93 -17.10
N LEU A 175 15.20 9.13 -17.16
CA LEU A 175 14.42 10.38 -17.14
C LEU A 175 13.36 10.41 -18.26
N ARG A 176 13.68 9.91 -19.46
CA ARG A 176 12.71 9.82 -20.57
C ARG A 176 11.58 8.81 -20.31
N HIS A 177 11.77 7.84 -19.41
CA HIS A 177 10.75 6.85 -19.05
C HIS A 177 9.89 7.25 -17.84
N MET A 178 10.32 8.28 -17.09
CA MET A 178 9.61 8.75 -15.91
C MET A 178 8.51 9.76 -16.27
N PRO A 179 7.30 9.62 -15.73
CA PRO A 179 6.35 10.71 -15.70
C PRO A 179 6.82 11.76 -14.68
N LEU A 180 7.27 12.91 -15.17
CA LEU A 180 7.80 13.97 -14.31
C LEU A 180 6.69 15.00 -14.00
N LYS A 181 6.84 15.68 -12.86
CA LYS A 181 5.99 16.80 -12.48
C LYS A 181 6.13 17.93 -13.50
N LYS A 182 5.02 18.36 -14.08
CA LYS A 182 5.04 19.50 -15.02
C LYS A 182 5.40 20.77 -14.25
N GLU A 183 6.46 21.47 -14.68
CA GLU A 183 6.73 22.81 -14.18
C GLU A 183 5.55 23.73 -14.54
N ILE A 184 4.90 24.27 -13.53
CA ILE A 184 3.98 25.39 -13.73
C ILE A 184 4.88 26.61 -13.96
N LYS A 185 5.17 26.96 -15.21
CA LYS A 185 5.74 28.28 -15.53
C LYS A 185 4.74 29.31 -15.04
N MET A 186 5.06 29.97 -13.92
CA MET A 186 4.33 31.18 -13.53
C MET A 186 4.51 32.18 -14.66
N GLY A 187 3.44 32.37 -15.43
CA GLY A 187 3.38 33.43 -16.42
C GLY A 187 3.70 34.75 -15.72
N SER A 188 4.64 35.51 -16.27
CA SER A 188 4.92 36.86 -15.82
C SER A 188 3.61 37.62 -15.78
N VAL A 189 3.18 38.01 -14.58
CA VAL A 189 2.04 38.90 -14.40
C VAL A 189 2.40 40.18 -15.13
N PRO A 190 1.60 40.67 -16.11
CA PRO A 190 1.89 41.94 -16.73
C PRO A 190 1.82 43.01 -15.63
N ILE A 191 2.93 43.72 -15.43
CA ILE A 191 2.95 44.90 -14.59
C ILE A 191 2.13 45.96 -15.37
N PHE A 192 0.89 46.16 -14.97
CA PHE A 192 0.16 47.32 -15.40
C PHE A 192 0.83 48.54 -14.80
N SER A 193 1.64 49.24 -15.62
CA SER A 193 2.11 50.60 -15.33
C SER A 193 0.90 51.55 -15.44
N GLN A 194 0.62 52.23 -14.36
CA GLN A 194 -0.31 53.40 -14.33
C GLN A 194 0.28 54.59 -15.07
#